data_b2abcdddbf46f593ea6e53e790e2a382
#
_entry.id   b2abcdddbf46f593ea6e53e790e2a382
#
_cell.length_a   1.000
_cell.length_b   1.000
_cell.length_c   1.000
_cell.angle_alpha   90.00
_cell.angle_beta   90.00
_cell.angle_gamma   90.00
#
_symmetry.space_group_name_H-M   'P 1'
#
loop_
_entity.id
_entity.type
_entity.pdbx_description
1 polymer ?
#
loop_
_entity_poly.entity_id
_entity_poly.type
_entity_poly.pdbx_seq_one_letter_code
_entity_poly.pdbx_strand_id
1 'polypeptide(L)'
;MRIIGLLLLSCSLCMSCVQTDKKKALIDDDFLVAEQHLSNQLKAVPEPTVYPRTIGKDGKLIATPKNDWTEGFYPGCLWYIYEHNREENWKQSAIKWTKALEPMKKLTSHHDIGFLIYCSFGNAYRLTGKEEYKDVIIEAANSLTTRFSEVTGCIKSWNYRKAWNGRDEWFYPVIIDNMMNLELLYFASKVTGDTRYAKIATTHAETTAKNQLRKDYSNYHVVDYDTLTGKVLHQATCQGFSDNSAWARGQAWAIYGYTMTYRETKNPKFLEIAIHTADYWLNHPNLPEDGVPYWDFNAGQEGYVPDWAYDPNRFKVVPRDASAAAIAASAFLELATYVPNEKTYYDAAVKILKSLSSPAYRAVPGTNNNFILMHSVGSIPHNQEIDVPLVYADYYFLEALNRYEHYDNKK
;
A
#
# COMPACT_ATOMS: atom_id res chain seq x y z
N MET A 1 -30.48 43.82 -12.39
CA MET A 1 -29.88 42.81 -11.45
C MET A 1 -30.24 41.33 -11.69
N ARG A 2 -31.01 40.94 -12.71
CA ARG A 2 -31.36 39.51 -13.01
C ARG A 2 -30.48 38.81 -14.06
N ILE A 3 -29.64 39.52 -14.80
CA ILE A 3 -28.83 38.95 -15.91
C ILE A 3 -27.47 38.46 -15.41
N ILE A 4 -26.92 38.99 -14.34
CA ILE A 4 -25.59 38.61 -13.81
C ILE A 4 -25.65 37.22 -13.08
N GLY A 5 -26.78 36.88 -12.48
CA GLY A 5 -26.96 35.61 -11.80
C GLY A 5 -27.00 34.37 -12.74
N LEU A 6 -27.53 34.54 -13.97
CA LEU A 6 -27.60 33.44 -14.96
C LEU A 6 -26.23 33.13 -15.62
N LEU A 7 -25.37 34.15 -15.80
CA LEU A 7 -24.04 33.96 -16.35
C LEU A 7 -23.08 33.23 -15.38
N LEU A 8 -23.19 33.48 -14.08
CA LEU A 8 -22.40 32.79 -13.07
C LEU A 8 -22.79 31.31 -12.89
N LEU A 9 -24.09 31.00 -13.00
CA LEU A 9 -24.60 29.61 -12.92
C LEU A 9 -24.19 28.79 -14.14
N SER A 10 -24.20 29.37 -15.35
CA SER A 10 -23.80 28.69 -16.58
C SER A 10 -22.29 28.43 -16.65
N CYS A 11 -21.45 29.34 -16.15
CA CYS A 11 -19.99 29.11 -16.04
C CYS A 11 -19.63 28.00 -15.05
N SER A 12 -20.31 27.91 -13.90
CA SER A 12 -20.07 26.88 -12.90
C SER A 12 -20.46 25.48 -13.41
N LEU A 13 -21.57 25.36 -14.13
CA LEU A 13 -22.00 24.10 -14.77
C LEU A 13 -21.03 23.66 -15.88
N CYS A 14 -20.56 24.57 -16.74
CA CYS A 14 -19.58 24.24 -17.77
C CYS A 14 -18.23 23.81 -17.16
N MET A 15 -17.73 24.43 -16.10
CA MET A 15 -16.49 24.05 -15.44
C MET A 15 -16.60 22.67 -14.79
N SER A 16 -17.73 22.35 -14.15
CA SER A 16 -17.98 21.05 -13.54
C SER A 16 -18.00 19.92 -14.59
N CYS A 17 -18.70 20.10 -15.71
CA CYS A 17 -18.71 19.13 -16.79
C CYS A 17 -17.31 18.87 -17.38
N VAL A 18 -16.54 19.94 -17.66
CA VAL A 18 -15.18 19.82 -18.21
C VAL A 18 -14.23 19.09 -17.23
N GLN A 19 -14.38 19.30 -15.93
CA GLN A 19 -13.56 18.63 -14.92
C GLN A 19 -13.92 17.15 -14.79
N THR A 20 -15.20 16.80 -14.87
CA THR A 20 -15.70 15.43 -14.86
C THR A 20 -15.20 14.66 -16.09
N ASP A 21 -15.25 15.27 -17.28
CA ASP A 21 -14.76 14.66 -18.51
C ASP A 21 -13.24 14.39 -18.46
N LYS A 22 -12.45 15.32 -17.91
CA LYS A 22 -11.00 15.13 -17.75
C LYS A 22 -10.67 14.03 -16.72
N LYS A 23 -11.42 13.93 -15.63
CA LYS A 23 -11.29 12.87 -14.63
C LYS A 23 -11.53 11.52 -15.28
N LYS A 24 -12.66 11.39 -15.98
CA LYS A 24 -13.03 10.15 -16.68
C LYS A 24 -11.99 9.76 -17.73
N ALA A 25 -11.56 10.69 -18.56
CA ALA A 25 -10.57 10.45 -19.61
C ALA A 25 -9.23 9.94 -19.04
N LEU A 26 -8.76 10.50 -17.91
CA LEU A 26 -7.55 10.02 -17.23
C LEU A 26 -7.73 8.58 -16.77
N ILE A 27 -8.83 8.27 -16.12
CA ILE A 27 -9.11 6.94 -15.55
C ILE A 27 -9.24 5.90 -16.66
N ASP A 28 -10.04 6.19 -17.70
CA ASP A 28 -10.25 5.29 -18.82
C ASP A 28 -8.93 4.99 -19.58
N ASP A 29 -8.06 6.01 -19.77
CA ASP A 29 -6.74 5.83 -20.40
C ASP A 29 -5.82 4.95 -19.56
N ASP A 30 -5.75 5.20 -18.24
CA ASP A 30 -4.90 4.42 -17.34
C ASP A 30 -5.37 2.96 -17.23
N PHE A 31 -6.67 2.70 -17.16
CA PHE A 31 -7.19 1.33 -17.15
C PHE A 31 -6.95 0.64 -18.51
N LEU A 32 -7.12 1.32 -19.64
CA LEU A 32 -6.81 0.76 -20.96
C LEU A 32 -5.33 0.37 -21.09
N VAL A 33 -4.41 1.21 -20.62
CA VAL A 33 -2.96 0.90 -20.59
C VAL A 33 -2.69 -0.28 -19.65
N ALA A 34 -3.31 -0.31 -18.45
CA ALA A 34 -3.17 -1.40 -17.50
C ALA A 34 -3.67 -2.73 -18.07
N GLU A 35 -4.79 -2.75 -18.78
CA GLU A 35 -5.32 -3.93 -19.47
C GLU A 35 -4.31 -4.49 -20.49
N GLN A 36 -3.66 -3.62 -21.27
CA GLN A 36 -2.64 -4.05 -22.22
C GLN A 36 -1.44 -4.67 -21.53
N HIS A 37 -0.94 -4.06 -20.45
CA HIS A 37 0.15 -4.59 -19.64
C HIS A 37 -0.20 -5.95 -19.05
N LEU A 38 -1.31 -6.05 -18.33
CA LEU A 38 -1.72 -7.28 -17.65
C LEU A 38 -2.09 -8.39 -18.64
N SER A 39 -2.67 -8.07 -19.81
CA SER A 39 -2.91 -9.04 -20.87
C SER A 39 -1.60 -9.65 -21.41
N ASN A 40 -0.56 -8.83 -21.56
CA ASN A 40 0.76 -9.32 -21.96
C ASN A 40 1.44 -10.12 -20.85
N GLN A 41 1.28 -9.71 -19.58
CA GLN A 41 1.79 -10.47 -18.43
C GLN A 41 1.13 -11.85 -18.31
N LEU A 42 -0.19 -11.96 -18.50
CA LEU A 42 -0.91 -13.24 -18.53
C LEU A 42 -0.41 -14.16 -19.65
N LYS A 43 0.05 -13.62 -20.80
CA LYS A 43 0.68 -14.42 -21.87
C LYS A 43 2.09 -14.87 -21.49
N ALA A 44 2.85 -14.00 -20.82
CA ALA A 44 4.23 -14.30 -20.40
C ALA A 44 4.29 -15.30 -19.24
N VAL A 45 3.32 -15.24 -18.32
CA VAL A 45 3.18 -16.15 -17.18
C VAL A 45 1.74 -16.70 -17.17
N PRO A 46 1.46 -17.76 -17.96
CA PRO A 46 0.08 -18.23 -18.19
C PRO A 46 -0.51 -19.04 -17.02
N GLU A 47 0.36 -19.55 -16.13
CA GLU A 47 -0.06 -20.42 -15.02
C GLU A 47 0.36 -19.87 -13.66
N PRO A 48 -0.51 -19.94 -12.63
CA PRO A 48 -0.25 -19.39 -11.31
C PRO A 48 0.65 -20.31 -10.46
N THR A 49 1.77 -20.73 -11.03
CA THR A 49 2.84 -21.48 -10.35
C THR A 49 3.87 -20.53 -9.74
N VAL A 50 4.08 -19.41 -10.37
CA VAL A 50 4.89 -18.26 -9.92
C VAL A 50 4.15 -16.96 -10.22
N TYR A 51 4.46 -15.89 -9.51
CA TYR A 51 3.77 -14.60 -9.60
C TYR A 51 4.73 -13.50 -10.02
N PRO A 52 4.36 -12.64 -10.99
CA PRO A 52 5.17 -11.47 -11.35
C PRO A 52 5.43 -10.58 -10.12
N ARG A 53 6.68 -10.21 -9.87
CA ARG A 53 7.07 -9.36 -8.75
C ARG A 53 7.75 -8.07 -9.19
N THR A 54 8.81 -8.20 -10.00
CA THR A 54 9.67 -7.08 -10.42
C THR A 54 10.54 -7.49 -11.63
N ILE A 55 11.54 -6.68 -11.94
CA ILE A 55 12.59 -7.00 -12.91
C ILE A 55 13.95 -7.08 -12.25
N GLY A 56 14.80 -7.95 -12.76
CA GLY A 56 16.20 -8.06 -12.37
C GLY A 56 17.08 -6.95 -12.95
N LYS A 57 18.32 -6.88 -12.49
CA LYS A 57 19.33 -5.95 -13.05
C LYS A 57 19.64 -6.20 -14.51
N ASP A 58 19.37 -7.39 -15.02
CA ASP A 58 19.48 -7.79 -16.41
C ASP A 58 18.21 -7.45 -17.24
N GLY A 59 17.25 -6.78 -16.63
CA GLY A 59 15.99 -6.38 -17.25
C GLY A 59 14.97 -7.52 -17.41
N LYS A 60 15.24 -8.72 -16.89
CA LYS A 60 14.32 -9.86 -16.99
C LYS A 60 13.29 -9.87 -15.86
N LEU A 61 12.12 -10.42 -16.18
CA LEU A 61 11.07 -10.65 -15.19
C LEU A 61 11.58 -11.52 -14.04
N ILE A 62 11.39 -11.05 -12.81
CA ILE A 62 11.48 -11.83 -11.59
C ILE A 62 10.05 -12.19 -11.17
N ALA A 63 9.80 -13.49 -11.09
CA ALA A 63 8.56 -14.05 -10.56
C ALA A 63 8.88 -14.92 -9.33
N THR A 64 8.01 -14.87 -8.34
CA THR A 64 8.20 -15.49 -7.03
C THR A 64 7.21 -16.66 -6.80
N PRO A 65 7.57 -17.65 -5.94
CA PRO A 65 6.66 -18.73 -5.57
C PRO A 65 5.57 -18.22 -4.61
N LYS A 66 4.50 -19.01 -4.42
CA LYS A 66 3.27 -18.63 -3.69
C LYS A 66 3.42 -18.17 -2.24
N ASN A 67 4.56 -18.33 -1.62
CA ASN A 67 4.81 -17.97 -0.23
C ASN A 67 5.62 -16.68 -0.04
N ASP A 68 5.87 -15.94 -1.10
CA ASP A 68 6.38 -14.57 -1.00
C ASP A 68 5.23 -13.62 -0.62
N TRP A 69 5.54 -12.50 0.00
CA TRP A 69 4.53 -11.57 0.51
C TRP A 69 3.77 -10.82 -0.59
N THR A 70 4.25 -10.84 -1.83
CA THR A 70 3.73 -10.01 -2.92
C THR A 70 2.67 -10.67 -3.79
N GLU A 71 2.45 -11.98 -3.67
CA GLU A 71 1.62 -12.73 -4.64
C GLU A 71 0.15 -12.30 -4.66
N GLY A 72 -0.39 -11.77 -3.56
CA GLY A 72 -1.77 -11.30 -3.49
C GLY A 72 -2.07 -10.10 -4.38
N PHE A 73 -1.05 -9.31 -4.72
CA PHE A 73 -1.24 -8.08 -5.49
C PHE A 73 -1.55 -8.35 -6.96
N TYR A 74 -0.90 -9.34 -7.58
CA TYR A 74 -1.15 -9.64 -8.99
C TYR A 74 -2.60 -10.03 -9.28
N PRO A 75 -3.21 -11.02 -8.60
CA PRO A 75 -4.64 -11.27 -8.75
C PRO A 75 -5.51 -10.06 -8.36
N GLY A 76 -5.07 -9.26 -7.39
CA GLY A 76 -5.73 -8.01 -7.03
C GLY A 76 -5.80 -7.01 -8.19
N CYS A 77 -4.72 -6.85 -8.96
CA CYS A 77 -4.72 -6.06 -10.19
C CYS A 77 -5.77 -6.56 -11.19
N LEU A 78 -5.84 -7.88 -11.40
CA LEU A 78 -6.83 -8.48 -12.32
C LEU A 78 -8.27 -8.22 -11.85
N TRP A 79 -8.51 -8.22 -10.53
CA TRP A 79 -9.81 -7.88 -9.96
C TRP A 79 -10.17 -6.40 -10.18
N TYR A 80 -9.24 -5.46 -10.10
CA TYR A 80 -9.51 -4.05 -10.39
C TYR A 80 -9.81 -3.82 -11.87
N ILE A 81 -9.14 -4.50 -12.79
CA ILE A 81 -9.52 -4.45 -14.21
C ILE A 81 -10.96 -4.95 -14.41
N TYR A 82 -11.30 -6.11 -13.82
CA TYR A 82 -12.68 -6.61 -13.90
C TYR A 82 -13.68 -5.65 -13.26
N GLU A 83 -13.33 -5.00 -12.16
CA GLU A 83 -14.21 -4.02 -11.51
C GLU A 83 -14.53 -2.84 -12.42
N HIS A 84 -13.55 -2.37 -13.16
CA HIS A 84 -13.71 -1.25 -14.08
C HIS A 84 -14.51 -1.62 -15.35
N ASN A 85 -14.12 -2.70 -16.06
CA ASN A 85 -14.69 -3.02 -17.38
C ASN A 85 -15.80 -4.08 -17.39
N ARG A 86 -15.93 -4.86 -16.29
CA ARG A 86 -16.90 -5.96 -16.14
C ARG A 86 -16.78 -7.10 -17.15
N GLU A 87 -15.65 -7.23 -17.82
CA GLU A 87 -15.43 -8.30 -18.79
C GLU A 87 -15.15 -9.65 -18.12
N GLU A 88 -15.87 -10.69 -18.54
CA GLU A 88 -15.82 -12.02 -17.91
C GLU A 88 -14.45 -12.71 -18.04
N ASN A 89 -13.68 -12.45 -19.11
CA ASN A 89 -12.30 -12.97 -19.28
C ASN A 89 -11.37 -12.49 -18.16
N TRP A 90 -11.46 -11.22 -17.74
CA TRP A 90 -10.69 -10.69 -16.60
C TRP A 90 -11.10 -11.33 -15.29
N LYS A 91 -12.41 -11.51 -15.08
CA LYS A 91 -12.92 -12.22 -13.91
C LYS A 91 -12.42 -13.66 -13.83
N GLN A 92 -12.44 -14.41 -14.93
CA GLN A 92 -11.96 -15.79 -14.95
C GLN A 92 -10.44 -15.85 -14.68
N SER A 93 -9.67 -14.92 -15.25
CA SER A 93 -8.24 -14.80 -14.95
C SER A 93 -8.00 -14.48 -13.46
N ALA A 94 -8.71 -13.50 -12.90
CA ALA A 94 -8.61 -13.14 -11.50
C ALA A 94 -8.98 -14.31 -10.57
N ILE A 95 -10.04 -15.06 -10.88
CA ILE A 95 -10.43 -16.28 -10.14
C ILE A 95 -9.32 -17.32 -10.18
N LYS A 96 -8.76 -17.64 -11.37
CA LYS A 96 -7.69 -18.63 -11.54
C LYS A 96 -6.49 -18.30 -10.65
N TRP A 97 -6.02 -17.07 -10.70
CA TRP A 97 -4.86 -16.60 -9.96
C TRP A 97 -5.12 -16.50 -8.45
N THR A 98 -6.31 -16.05 -8.05
CA THR A 98 -6.72 -16.00 -6.64
C THR A 98 -6.80 -17.40 -6.02
N LYS A 99 -7.51 -18.34 -6.66
CA LYS A 99 -7.69 -19.70 -6.12
C LYS A 99 -6.37 -20.45 -5.91
N ALA A 100 -5.36 -20.17 -6.71
CA ALA A 100 -4.06 -20.80 -6.55
C ALA A 100 -3.34 -20.37 -5.25
N LEU A 101 -3.72 -19.24 -4.62
CA LEU A 101 -3.20 -18.80 -3.32
C LEU A 101 -3.96 -19.38 -2.12
N GLU A 102 -5.03 -20.14 -2.32
CA GLU A 102 -5.83 -20.69 -1.21
C GLU A 102 -5.00 -21.41 -0.14
N PRO A 103 -3.97 -22.23 -0.47
CA PRO A 103 -3.14 -22.87 0.55
C PRO A 103 -2.46 -21.90 1.52
N MET A 104 -2.25 -20.64 1.12
CA MET A 104 -1.59 -19.61 1.94
C MET A 104 -2.45 -19.13 3.12
N LYS A 105 -3.75 -19.43 3.16
CA LYS A 105 -4.61 -19.17 4.30
C LYS A 105 -4.11 -19.77 5.62
N LYS A 106 -3.22 -20.77 5.57
CA LYS A 106 -2.59 -21.42 6.74
C LYS A 106 -1.19 -20.90 7.06
N LEU A 107 -0.74 -19.85 6.38
CA LEU A 107 0.60 -19.31 6.58
C LEU A 107 0.72 -18.64 7.95
N THR A 108 1.75 -19.02 8.71
CA THR A 108 2.03 -18.46 10.05
C THR A 108 3.48 -18.00 10.22
N SER A 109 4.28 -18.03 9.15
CA SER A 109 5.71 -17.68 9.20
C SER A 109 5.99 -16.20 9.25
N HIS A 110 5.09 -15.37 8.71
CA HIS A 110 5.16 -13.91 8.71
C HIS A 110 3.76 -13.28 8.71
N HIS A 111 3.67 -11.97 8.90
CA HIS A 111 2.40 -11.25 9.03
C HIS A 111 1.70 -10.95 7.70
N ASP A 112 2.41 -11.05 6.58
CA ASP A 112 1.95 -10.59 5.25
C ASP A 112 0.80 -11.43 4.66
N ILE A 113 0.25 -12.35 5.43
CA ILE A 113 -0.92 -13.13 5.04
C ILE A 113 -2.12 -12.22 4.70
N GLY A 114 -2.19 -11.02 5.29
CA GLY A 114 -3.16 -9.99 4.90
C GLY A 114 -2.96 -9.54 3.46
N PHE A 115 -1.74 -9.20 3.06
CA PHE A 115 -1.42 -8.85 1.67
C PHE A 115 -1.72 -10.01 0.71
N LEU A 116 -1.34 -11.24 1.09
CA LEU A 116 -1.57 -12.42 0.26
C LEU A 116 -3.06 -12.71 0.03
N ILE A 117 -3.83 -12.70 1.09
CA ILE A 117 -5.23 -13.17 1.06
C ILE A 117 -6.21 -12.01 0.88
N TYR A 118 -6.01 -10.86 1.55
CA TYR A 118 -7.03 -9.82 1.46
C TYR A 118 -6.98 -9.04 0.15
N CYS A 119 -5.79 -8.80 -0.42
CA CYS A 119 -5.68 -8.19 -1.75
C CYS A 119 -6.21 -9.10 -2.87
N SER A 120 -6.22 -10.42 -2.69
CA SER A 120 -6.74 -11.39 -3.65
C SER A 120 -8.17 -11.84 -3.33
N PHE A 121 -8.36 -12.63 -2.29
CA PHE A 121 -9.67 -13.16 -1.88
C PHE A 121 -10.62 -12.08 -1.35
N GLY A 122 -10.09 -11.02 -0.73
CA GLY A 122 -10.90 -9.87 -0.30
C GLY A 122 -11.59 -9.20 -1.48
N ASN A 123 -10.84 -8.90 -2.56
CA ASN A 123 -11.42 -8.38 -3.81
C ASN A 123 -12.37 -9.38 -4.48
N ALA A 124 -12.01 -10.68 -4.48
CA ALA A 124 -12.87 -11.73 -5.01
C ALA A 124 -14.22 -11.78 -4.28
N TYR A 125 -14.21 -11.75 -2.95
CA TYR A 125 -15.44 -11.75 -2.15
C TYR A 125 -16.26 -10.48 -2.36
N ARG A 126 -15.62 -9.31 -2.30
CA ARG A 126 -16.27 -8.01 -2.50
C ARG A 126 -17.00 -7.91 -3.83
N LEU A 127 -16.43 -8.48 -4.90
CA LEU A 127 -16.98 -8.38 -6.25
C LEU A 127 -17.94 -9.50 -6.64
N THR A 128 -17.92 -10.64 -5.92
CA THR A 128 -18.72 -11.82 -6.31
C THR A 128 -19.69 -12.31 -5.24
N GLY A 129 -19.46 -11.94 -3.97
CA GLY A 129 -20.27 -12.42 -2.83
C GLY A 129 -20.16 -13.92 -2.55
N LYS A 130 -19.17 -14.64 -3.14
CA LYS A 130 -19.07 -16.09 -2.98
C LYS A 130 -18.52 -16.47 -1.60
N GLU A 131 -19.30 -17.26 -0.86
CA GLU A 131 -18.98 -17.71 0.50
C GLU A 131 -17.63 -18.44 0.57
N GLU A 132 -17.26 -19.22 -0.45
CA GLU A 132 -15.98 -19.93 -0.50
C GLU A 132 -14.77 -19.00 -0.28
N TYR A 133 -14.84 -17.75 -0.74
CA TYR A 133 -13.78 -16.75 -0.54
C TYR A 133 -13.77 -16.19 0.88
N LYS A 134 -14.95 -15.99 1.46
CA LYS A 134 -15.10 -15.57 2.85
C LYS A 134 -14.47 -16.59 3.81
N ASP A 135 -14.68 -17.87 3.58
CA ASP A 135 -14.14 -18.93 4.41
C ASP A 135 -12.59 -18.94 4.38
N VAL A 136 -11.99 -18.71 3.22
CA VAL A 136 -10.53 -18.56 3.07
C VAL A 136 -10.02 -17.37 3.88
N ILE A 137 -10.72 -16.22 3.83
CA ILE A 137 -10.34 -15.01 4.57
C ILE A 137 -10.41 -15.26 6.08
N ILE A 138 -11.45 -15.92 6.57
CA ILE A 138 -11.61 -16.24 8.00
C ILE A 138 -10.48 -17.19 8.48
N GLU A 139 -10.13 -18.21 7.69
CA GLU A 139 -9.03 -19.11 8.03
C GLU A 139 -7.68 -18.38 8.05
N ALA A 140 -7.44 -17.48 7.10
CA ALA A 140 -6.26 -16.63 7.08
C ALA A 140 -6.18 -15.68 8.30
N ALA A 141 -7.33 -15.13 8.71
CA ALA A 141 -7.41 -14.32 9.93
C ALA A 141 -7.04 -15.15 11.17
N ASN A 142 -7.53 -16.39 11.28
CA ASN A 142 -7.11 -17.31 12.36
C ASN A 142 -5.59 -17.52 12.35
N SER A 143 -5.00 -17.75 11.18
CA SER A 143 -3.55 -17.93 11.03
C SER A 143 -2.78 -16.69 11.48
N LEU A 144 -3.23 -15.48 11.11
CA LEU A 144 -2.60 -14.23 11.53
C LEU A 144 -2.68 -14.01 13.05
N THR A 145 -3.80 -14.37 13.69
CA THR A 145 -3.95 -14.21 15.15
C THR A 145 -2.95 -15.03 15.95
N THR A 146 -2.42 -16.13 15.40
CA THR A 146 -1.38 -16.95 16.08
C THR A 146 -0.07 -16.20 16.29
N ARG A 147 0.13 -15.08 15.60
CA ARG A 147 1.31 -14.22 15.73
C ARG A 147 1.14 -13.09 16.73
N PHE A 148 -0.04 -12.94 17.32
CA PHE A 148 -0.32 -11.93 18.33
C PHE A 148 0.18 -12.36 19.71
N SER A 149 0.72 -11.42 20.46
CA SER A 149 1.08 -11.59 21.87
C SER A 149 0.38 -10.54 22.73
N GLU A 150 -0.32 -10.98 23.75
CA GLU A 150 -0.94 -10.11 24.76
C GLU A 150 0.13 -9.31 25.52
N VAL A 151 1.34 -9.84 25.70
CA VAL A 151 2.44 -9.19 26.43
C VAL A 151 2.96 -7.98 25.67
N THR A 152 3.15 -8.11 24.36
CA THR A 152 3.63 -7.01 23.52
C THR A 152 2.51 -6.13 22.99
N GLY A 153 1.27 -6.63 22.97
CA GLY A 153 0.12 -5.98 22.36
C GLY A 153 0.21 -5.88 20.83
N CYS A 154 1.05 -6.71 20.19
CA CYS A 154 1.31 -6.64 18.76
C CYS A 154 1.27 -8.01 18.07
N ILE A 155 1.05 -7.99 16.76
CA ILE A 155 1.25 -9.11 15.85
C ILE A 155 2.71 -9.08 15.40
N LYS A 156 3.44 -10.16 15.61
CA LYS A 156 4.84 -10.32 15.19
C LYS A 156 4.96 -10.34 13.67
N SER A 157 5.82 -9.49 13.11
CA SER A 157 5.98 -9.38 11.66
C SER A 157 6.80 -10.53 11.08
N TRP A 158 8.01 -10.73 11.58
CA TRP A 158 8.94 -11.78 11.15
C TRP A 158 9.30 -12.68 12.32
N ASN A 159 9.79 -13.87 12.04
CA ASN A 159 10.46 -14.69 13.05
C ASN A 159 11.79 -14.03 13.44
N TYR A 160 12.50 -14.61 14.43
CA TYR A 160 13.83 -14.16 14.78
C TYR A 160 14.69 -13.91 13.54
N ARG A 161 15.36 -12.77 13.50
CA ARG A 161 16.38 -12.47 12.49
C ARG A 161 17.43 -11.51 13.04
N LYS A 162 18.63 -11.60 12.48
CA LYS A 162 19.62 -10.55 12.67
C LYS A 162 19.25 -9.33 11.82
N ALA A 163 19.38 -8.15 12.41
CA ALA A 163 19.31 -6.92 11.65
C ALA A 163 20.40 -6.91 10.57
N TRP A 164 20.14 -6.19 9.48
CA TRP A 164 21.07 -6.11 8.35
C TRP A 164 22.44 -5.49 8.72
N ASN A 165 22.52 -4.67 9.79
CA ASN A 165 23.78 -4.14 10.35
C ASN A 165 24.62 -5.21 11.06
N GLY A 166 24.08 -6.40 11.31
CA GLY A 166 24.74 -7.51 11.97
C GLY A 166 24.97 -7.34 13.47
N ARG A 167 24.60 -6.20 14.06
CA ARG A 167 24.79 -5.86 15.49
C ARG A 167 23.57 -6.19 16.32
N ASP A 168 22.37 -5.91 15.77
CA ASP A 168 21.12 -6.09 16.47
C ASP A 168 20.51 -7.45 16.15
N GLU A 169 19.85 -8.03 17.13
CA GLU A 169 19.05 -9.24 16.98
C GLU A 169 17.61 -8.89 17.31
N TRP A 170 16.69 -9.23 16.40
CA TRP A 170 15.26 -8.96 16.57
C TRP A 170 14.53 -10.24 16.92
N PHE A 171 13.96 -10.27 18.13
CA PHE A 171 13.27 -11.44 18.66
C PHE A 171 11.75 -11.37 18.43
N TYR A 172 11.20 -10.17 18.53
CA TYR A 172 9.79 -9.90 18.27
C TYR A 172 9.62 -8.62 17.44
N PRO A 173 10.15 -8.63 16.20
CA PRO A 173 10.07 -7.45 15.35
C PRO A 173 8.64 -7.20 14.86
N VAL A 174 8.22 -5.95 14.93
CA VAL A 174 6.96 -5.43 14.41
C VAL A 174 7.29 -4.29 13.46
N ILE A 175 6.90 -4.41 12.19
CA ILE A 175 7.10 -3.36 11.20
C ILE A 175 5.79 -2.62 10.94
N ILE A 176 5.91 -1.37 10.49
CA ILE A 176 4.76 -0.50 10.23
C ILE A 176 3.80 -1.07 9.16
N ASP A 177 4.32 -1.85 8.22
CA ASP A 177 3.58 -2.56 7.18
C ASP A 177 2.47 -3.45 7.74
N ASN A 178 2.63 -3.91 9.00
CA ASN A 178 1.64 -4.75 9.66
C ASN A 178 0.26 -4.07 9.80
N MET A 179 0.24 -2.74 9.81
CA MET A 179 -1.03 -1.99 9.81
C MET A 179 -1.91 -2.33 8.60
N MET A 180 -1.31 -2.72 7.47
CA MET A 180 -2.04 -3.13 6.26
C MET A 180 -2.70 -4.51 6.38
N ASN A 181 -2.21 -5.37 7.27
CA ASN A 181 -2.74 -6.71 7.48
C ASN A 181 -3.91 -6.75 8.45
N LEU A 182 -4.21 -5.64 9.13
CA LEU A 182 -5.31 -5.55 10.11
C LEU A 182 -6.69 -5.60 9.47
N GLU A 183 -6.83 -5.17 8.22
CA GLU A 183 -8.10 -5.18 7.50
C GLU A 183 -8.68 -6.59 7.39
N LEU A 184 -7.82 -7.60 7.19
CA LEU A 184 -8.17 -9.01 7.24
C LEU A 184 -8.88 -9.39 8.55
N LEU A 185 -8.39 -8.89 9.69
CA LEU A 185 -8.95 -9.17 11.01
C LEU A 185 -10.27 -8.43 11.25
N TYR A 186 -10.35 -7.16 10.87
CA TYR A 186 -11.60 -6.41 10.97
C TYR A 186 -12.71 -7.04 10.12
N PHE A 187 -12.37 -7.46 8.89
CA PHE A 187 -13.30 -8.19 8.03
C PHE A 187 -13.79 -9.49 8.70
N ALA A 188 -12.87 -10.32 9.22
CA ALA A 188 -13.23 -11.57 9.89
C ALA A 188 -14.14 -11.33 11.09
N SER A 189 -13.85 -10.29 11.90
CA SER A 189 -14.72 -9.91 13.03
C SER A 189 -16.14 -9.55 12.57
N LYS A 190 -16.25 -8.76 11.51
CA LYS A 190 -17.54 -8.30 10.96
C LYS A 190 -18.40 -9.44 10.45
N VAL A 191 -17.79 -10.40 9.73
CA VAL A 191 -18.56 -11.48 9.08
C VAL A 191 -18.85 -12.66 9.98
N THR A 192 -18.07 -12.87 11.05
CA THR A 192 -18.25 -13.96 12.02
C THR A 192 -18.97 -13.54 13.30
N GLY A 193 -18.95 -12.24 13.63
CA GLY A 193 -19.38 -11.73 14.95
C GLY A 193 -18.35 -11.98 16.07
N ASP A 194 -17.23 -12.63 15.80
CA ASP A 194 -16.17 -12.85 16.79
C ASP A 194 -15.33 -11.57 16.97
N THR A 195 -15.56 -10.89 18.08
CA THR A 195 -14.89 -9.62 18.40
C THR A 195 -13.40 -9.76 18.71
N ARG A 196 -12.89 -10.99 18.91
CA ARG A 196 -11.48 -11.26 19.19
C ARG A 196 -10.57 -10.73 18.07
N TYR A 197 -10.98 -10.88 16.81
CA TYR A 197 -10.20 -10.39 15.67
C TYR A 197 -10.06 -8.86 15.69
N ALA A 198 -11.18 -8.13 15.86
CA ALA A 198 -11.15 -6.67 15.94
C ALA A 198 -10.38 -6.18 17.16
N LYS A 199 -10.48 -6.87 18.30
CA LYS A 199 -9.70 -6.56 19.52
C LYS A 199 -8.20 -6.66 19.25
N ILE A 200 -7.74 -7.74 18.63
CA ILE A 200 -6.31 -7.92 18.26
C ILE A 200 -5.86 -6.80 17.33
N ALA A 201 -6.61 -6.52 16.26
CA ALA A 201 -6.27 -5.47 15.31
C ALA A 201 -6.19 -4.09 15.98
N THR A 202 -7.17 -3.74 16.80
CA THR A 202 -7.22 -2.46 17.51
C THR A 202 -6.08 -2.33 18.52
N THR A 203 -5.80 -3.38 19.31
CA THR A 203 -4.68 -3.38 20.27
C THR A 203 -3.35 -3.22 19.54
N HIS A 204 -3.16 -3.89 18.39
CA HIS A 204 -1.97 -3.72 17.56
C HIS A 204 -1.82 -2.27 17.09
N ALA A 205 -2.89 -1.68 16.54
CA ALA A 205 -2.87 -0.30 16.05
C ALA A 205 -2.57 0.73 17.16
N GLU A 206 -3.12 0.54 18.37
CA GLU A 206 -2.84 1.39 19.53
C GLU A 206 -1.38 1.26 19.99
N THR A 207 -0.84 0.06 20.02
CA THR A 207 0.56 -0.19 20.41
C THR A 207 1.52 0.37 19.36
N THR A 208 1.21 0.22 18.09
CA THR A 208 1.95 0.81 16.97
C THR A 208 1.95 2.33 17.06
N ALA A 209 0.80 2.96 17.32
CA ALA A 209 0.71 4.40 17.52
C ALA A 209 1.63 4.90 18.65
N LYS A 210 1.68 4.16 19.75
CA LYS A 210 2.49 4.51 20.91
C LYS A 210 4.00 4.37 20.67
N ASN A 211 4.43 3.33 19.95
CA ASN A 211 5.83 2.93 19.93
C ASN A 211 6.50 3.13 18.56
N GLN A 212 5.76 3.20 17.45
CA GLN A 212 6.34 3.38 16.12
C GLN A 212 6.21 4.82 15.58
N LEU A 213 5.28 5.63 16.10
CA LEU A 213 5.19 7.03 15.69
C LEU A 213 6.11 7.93 16.53
N ARG A 214 6.82 8.83 15.85
CA ARG A 214 7.59 9.91 16.48
C ARG A 214 6.69 11.11 16.80
N LYS A 215 7.21 12.08 17.51
CA LYS A 215 6.45 13.29 17.90
C LYS A 215 5.96 14.13 16.71
N ASP A 216 6.66 14.04 15.58
CA ASP A 216 6.32 14.69 14.31
C ASP A 216 5.43 13.83 13.41
N TYR A 217 4.97 12.69 13.91
CA TYR A 217 4.19 11.68 13.19
C TYR A 217 4.90 11.00 11.99
N SER A 218 6.21 11.14 11.88
CA SER A 218 7.00 10.18 11.12
C SER A 218 7.05 8.85 11.87
N ASN A 219 7.41 7.75 11.20
CA ASN A 219 7.42 6.45 11.84
C ASN A 219 8.79 5.77 11.81
N TYR A 220 9.05 4.94 12.82
CA TYR A 220 10.06 3.91 12.78
C TYR A 220 9.58 2.76 11.91
N HIS A 221 10.44 2.22 11.06
CA HIS A 221 10.07 1.05 10.27
C HIS A 221 9.88 -0.18 11.16
N VAL A 222 10.82 -0.44 12.08
CA VAL A 222 10.86 -1.62 12.93
C VAL A 222 10.84 -1.22 14.40
N VAL A 223 10.03 -1.91 15.20
CA VAL A 223 10.13 -1.91 16.67
C VAL A 223 10.28 -3.34 17.13
N ASP A 224 11.35 -3.65 17.88
CA ASP A 224 11.54 -4.96 18.51
C ASP A 224 11.12 -4.91 19.97
N TYR A 225 10.51 -5.99 20.44
CA TYR A 225 9.95 -6.07 21.79
C TYR A 225 10.52 -7.22 22.60
N ASP A 226 10.73 -6.98 23.89
CA ASP A 226 10.95 -8.03 24.87
C ASP A 226 9.68 -8.87 25.03
N THR A 227 9.79 -10.17 24.81
CA THR A 227 8.65 -11.09 24.82
C THR A 227 8.12 -11.41 26.21
N LEU A 228 8.88 -11.13 27.26
CA LEU A 228 8.48 -11.37 28.66
C LEU A 228 7.86 -10.15 29.30
N THR A 229 8.32 -8.96 28.96
CA THR A 229 7.89 -7.70 29.60
C THR A 229 7.07 -6.80 28.69
N GLY A 230 7.05 -7.02 27.38
CA GLY A 230 6.43 -6.16 26.38
C GLY A 230 7.14 -4.82 26.17
N LYS A 231 8.32 -4.62 26.75
CA LYS A 231 9.09 -3.37 26.59
C LYS A 231 9.70 -3.30 25.21
N VAL A 232 9.80 -2.08 24.67
CA VAL A 232 10.56 -1.79 23.47
C VAL A 232 12.04 -2.00 23.74
N LEU A 233 12.68 -2.82 22.93
CA LEU A 233 14.13 -3.05 22.93
C LEU A 233 14.84 -2.14 21.93
N HIS A 234 14.32 -2.08 20.70
CA HIS A 234 14.90 -1.32 19.60
C HIS A 234 13.81 -0.61 18.80
N GLN A 235 14.14 0.59 18.31
CA GLN A 235 13.39 1.33 17.31
C GLN A 235 14.36 1.61 16.16
N ALA A 236 14.13 1.00 15.01
CA ALA A 236 15.10 0.90 13.94
C ALA A 236 14.46 1.00 12.55
N THR A 237 15.30 0.99 11.53
CA THR A 237 14.89 0.75 10.17
C THR A 237 15.45 -0.56 9.62
N CYS A 238 14.77 -1.13 8.64
CA CYS A 238 15.23 -2.28 7.85
C CYS A 238 15.36 -1.91 6.37
N GLN A 239 14.48 -1.07 5.86
CA GLN A 239 14.44 -0.67 4.45
C GLN A 239 14.68 0.82 4.24
N GLY A 240 14.58 1.65 5.29
CA GLY A 240 14.86 3.09 5.26
C GLY A 240 16.35 3.44 5.35
N PHE A 241 16.64 4.73 5.30
CA PHE A 241 18.00 5.26 5.27
C PHE A 241 18.73 5.10 6.59
N SER A 242 18.12 5.54 7.68
CA SER A 242 18.65 5.45 9.05
C SER A 242 17.54 5.23 10.06
N ASP A 243 17.89 4.84 11.29
CA ASP A 243 16.88 4.54 12.31
C ASP A 243 16.00 5.74 12.66
N ASN A 244 16.50 6.95 12.49
CA ASN A 244 15.76 8.18 12.73
C ASN A 244 15.18 8.83 11.46
N SER A 245 15.39 8.24 10.27
CA SER A 245 14.80 8.72 9.02
C SER A 245 13.35 8.23 8.82
N ALA A 246 12.66 8.80 7.85
CA ALA A 246 11.32 8.40 7.46
C ALA A 246 11.34 7.70 6.09
N TRP A 247 11.31 6.37 6.12
CA TRP A 247 11.16 5.55 4.92
C TRP A 247 9.81 5.83 4.26
N ALA A 248 9.84 6.24 2.97
CA ALA A 248 8.65 6.78 2.31
C ALA A 248 7.50 5.77 2.25
N ARG A 249 7.77 4.51 1.88
CA ARG A 249 6.72 3.50 1.83
C ARG A 249 6.19 3.14 3.23
N GLY A 250 7.03 3.18 4.27
CA GLY A 250 6.58 3.02 5.64
C GLY A 250 5.63 4.12 6.09
N GLN A 251 5.92 5.37 5.69
CA GLN A 251 5.02 6.49 5.96
C GLN A 251 3.67 6.32 5.21
N ALA A 252 3.71 5.86 3.96
CA ALA A 252 2.49 5.55 3.21
C ALA A 252 1.66 4.44 3.87
N TRP A 253 2.30 3.38 4.40
CA TRP A 253 1.63 2.33 5.15
C TRP A 253 0.95 2.87 6.41
N ALA A 254 1.59 3.80 7.13
CA ALA A 254 0.99 4.43 8.30
C ALA A 254 -0.27 5.22 7.93
N ILE A 255 -0.20 6.06 6.88
CA ILE A 255 -1.36 6.85 6.42
C ILE A 255 -2.53 5.92 6.05
N TYR A 256 -2.27 4.91 5.22
CA TYR A 256 -3.29 3.96 4.79
C TYR A 256 -3.85 3.17 5.97
N GLY A 257 -2.97 2.58 6.78
CA GLY A 257 -3.35 1.69 7.87
C GLY A 257 -4.17 2.39 8.95
N TYR A 258 -3.83 3.63 9.34
CA TYR A 258 -4.64 4.38 10.30
C TYR A 258 -5.94 4.91 9.71
N THR A 259 -5.98 5.29 8.43
CA THR A 259 -7.22 5.64 7.74
C THR A 259 -8.18 4.44 7.70
N MET A 260 -7.68 3.26 7.34
CA MET A 260 -8.42 2.00 7.34
C MET A 260 -8.89 1.64 8.77
N THR A 261 -8.03 1.76 9.77
CA THR A 261 -8.38 1.47 11.17
C THR A 261 -9.48 2.41 11.66
N TYR A 262 -9.45 3.70 11.28
CA TYR A 262 -10.57 4.60 11.54
C TYR A 262 -11.86 4.16 10.84
N ARG A 263 -11.78 3.75 9.57
CA ARG A 263 -12.95 3.23 8.83
C ARG A 263 -13.65 2.12 9.60
N GLU A 264 -12.88 1.18 10.14
CA GLU A 264 -13.41 -0.01 10.81
C GLU A 264 -13.86 0.23 12.26
N THR A 265 -13.18 1.12 12.98
CA THR A 265 -13.43 1.33 14.42
C THR A 265 -14.27 2.55 14.73
N LYS A 266 -14.28 3.55 13.84
CA LYS A 266 -14.81 4.91 14.07
C LYS A 266 -14.19 5.60 15.29
N ASN A 267 -13.05 5.14 15.78
CA ASN A 267 -12.34 5.77 16.88
C ASN A 267 -11.60 7.03 16.38
N PRO A 268 -11.97 8.24 16.87
CA PRO A 268 -11.41 9.50 16.37
C PRO A 268 -9.90 9.62 16.56
N LYS A 269 -9.29 8.91 17.51
CA LYS A 269 -7.83 8.88 17.68
C LYS A 269 -7.11 8.36 16.43
N PHE A 270 -7.67 7.36 15.75
CA PHE A 270 -7.06 6.83 14.54
C PHE A 270 -7.20 7.78 13.36
N LEU A 271 -8.30 8.56 13.29
CA LEU A 271 -8.45 9.62 12.31
C LEU A 271 -7.42 10.74 12.55
N GLU A 272 -7.23 11.17 13.79
CA GLU A 272 -6.21 12.15 14.16
C GLU A 272 -4.81 11.70 13.73
N ILE A 273 -4.45 10.43 14.01
CA ILE A 273 -3.17 9.86 13.57
C ILE A 273 -3.06 9.83 12.06
N ALA A 274 -4.11 9.43 11.34
CA ALA A 274 -4.13 9.40 9.88
C ALA A 274 -3.90 10.81 9.30
N ILE A 275 -4.56 11.83 9.87
CA ILE A 275 -4.38 13.24 9.50
C ILE A 275 -2.91 13.66 9.69
N HIS A 276 -2.36 13.48 10.87
CA HIS A 276 -1.00 13.93 11.17
C HIS A 276 0.09 13.18 10.39
N THR A 277 -0.09 11.89 10.15
CA THR A 277 0.84 11.12 9.30
C THR A 277 0.77 11.57 7.84
N ALA A 278 -0.42 11.95 7.36
CA ALA A 278 -0.64 12.55 6.05
C ALA A 278 -0.05 13.96 5.95
N ASP A 279 -0.24 14.78 6.98
CA ASP A 279 0.31 16.14 7.05
C ASP A 279 1.85 16.13 7.09
N TYR A 280 2.46 15.17 7.80
CA TYR A 280 3.92 14.94 7.73
C TYR A 280 4.38 14.73 6.28
N TRP A 281 3.70 13.84 5.53
CA TRP A 281 4.02 13.60 4.13
C TRP A 281 3.91 14.85 3.28
N LEU A 282 2.76 15.52 3.35
CA LEU A 282 2.45 16.66 2.47
C LEU A 282 3.30 17.89 2.74
N ASN A 283 3.71 18.11 4.00
CA ASN A 283 4.48 19.28 4.41
C ASN A 283 5.99 19.02 4.49
N HIS A 284 6.44 17.80 4.16
CA HIS A 284 7.87 17.49 4.23
C HIS A 284 8.65 18.27 3.16
N PRO A 285 9.71 19.03 3.55
CA PRO A 285 10.44 19.92 2.63
C PRO A 285 11.09 19.19 1.45
N ASN A 286 11.35 17.89 1.58
CA ASN A 286 11.92 17.06 0.52
C ASN A 286 10.87 16.33 -0.33
N LEU A 287 9.58 16.56 -0.12
CA LEU A 287 8.58 16.02 -1.04
C LEU A 287 8.70 16.76 -2.38
N PRO A 288 9.03 16.05 -3.48
CA PRO A 288 9.11 16.67 -4.79
C PRO A 288 7.78 17.26 -5.25
N GLU A 289 7.87 18.25 -6.13
CA GLU A 289 6.69 18.98 -6.60
C GLU A 289 5.63 18.09 -7.25
N ASP A 290 6.04 17.01 -7.90
CA ASP A 290 5.12 16.04 -8.52
C ASP A 290 4.39 15.12 -7.53
N GLY A 291 4.73 15.18 -6.23
CA GLY A 291 4.12 14.41 -5.15
C GLY A 291 4.61 12.97 -5.04
N VAL A 292 5.52 12.51 -5.91
CA VAL A 292 6.16 11.20 -5.81
C VAL A 292 7.41 11.34 -4.95
N PRO A 293 7.52 10.68 -3.78
CA PRO A 293 8.62 10.90 -2.85
C PRO A 293 9.91 10.26 -3.34
N TYR A 294 11.02 10.69 -2.77
CA TYR A 294 12.22 9.86 -2.74
C TYR A 294 11.96 8.62 -1.89
N TRP A 295 12.77 7.57 -2.07
CA TRP A 295 12.62 6.31 -1.33
C TRP A 295 12.65 6.45 0.21
N ASP A 296 13.28 7.52 0.70
CA ASP A 296 13.31 7.94 2.11
C ASP A 296 13.32 9.47 2.14
N PHE A 297 12.53 10.07 3.01
CA PHE A 297 12.37 11.53 3.09
C PHE A 297 13.64 12.25 3.55
N ASN A 298 14.52 11.55 4.26
CA ASN A 298 15.68 12.15 4.93
C ASN A 298 17.01 11.60 4.41
N ALA A 299 17.00 10.75 3.37
CA ALA A 299 18.23 10.18 2.82
C ALA A 299 19.24 11.26 2.42
N GLY A 300 20.46 11.15 2.98
CA GLY A 300 21.57 12.08 2.69
C GLY A 300 21.48 13.45 3.36
N GLN A 301 20.49 13.69 4.23
CA GLN A 301 20.37 14.94 4.97
C GLN A 301 21.26 14.95 6.22
N GLU A 302 21.66 16.15 6.65
CA GLU A 302 22.40 16.35 7.90
C GLU A 302 21.59 15.83 9.10
N GLY A 303 22.26 15.15 10.02
CA GLY A 303 21.65 14.54 11.21
C GLY A 303 21.07 13.13 11.01
N TYR A 304 21.05 12.61 9.76
CA TYR A 304 20.61 11.27 9.44
C TYR A 304 21.81 10.43 8.99
N VAL A 305 22.24 9.50 9.83
CA VAL A 305 23.43 8.68 9.59
C VAL A 305 23.03 7.22 9.47
N PRO A 306 23.21 6.60 8.28
CA PRO A 306 22.94 5.18 8.12
C PRO A 306 24.02 4.36 8.84
N ASP A 307 23.64 3.21 9.37
CA ASP A 307 24.56 2.24 9.95
C ASP A 307 24.94 1.10 9.00
N TRP A 308 24.76 1.34 7.69
CA TRP A 308 25.15 0.48 6.58
C TRP A 308 26.05 1.25 5.60
N ALA A 309 26.72 0.54 4.69
CA ALA A 309 27.64 1.13 3.73
C ALA A 309 26.87 1.96 2.68
N TYR A 310 26.67 3.24 2.97
CA TYR A 310 26.05 4.20 2.07
C TYR A 310 27.09 4.98 1.29
N ASP A 311 26.96 4.96 -0.05
CA ASP A 311 27.73 5.81 -0.95
C ASP A 311 26.80 6.89 -1.53
N PRO A 312 26.96 8.19 -1.19
CA PRO A 312 26.13 9.27 -1.70
C PRO A 312 26.28 9.46 -3.21
N ASN A 313 27.36 8.97 -3.81
CA ASN A 313 27.62 9.06 -5.25
C ASN A 313 27.11 7.87 -6.04
N ARG A 314 26.51 6.88 -5.37
CA ARG A 314 25.99 5.67 -6.01
C ARG A 314 24.91 5.96 -7.06
N PHE A 315 24.09 6.98 -6.80
CA PHE A 315 23.01 7.36 -7.67
C PHE A 315 23.24 8.75 -8.26
N LYS A 316 23.27 8.86 -9.58
CA LYS A 316 23.29 10.17 -10.25
C LYS A 316 22.01 10.98 -9.98
N VAL A 317 20.90 10.28 -9.82
CA VAL A 317 19.60 10.81 -9.42
C VAL A 317 19.10 9.95 -8.25
N VAL A 318 18.72 10.59 -7.16
CA VAL A 318 18.17 9.87 -5.99
C VAL A 318 16.91 9.13 -6.41
N PRO A 319 16.80 7.81 -6.17
CA PRO A 319 15.63 7.04 -6.59
C PRO A 319 14.33 7.54 -5.98
N ARG A 320 13.29 7.56 -6.82
CA ARG A 320 11.90 7.84 -6.44
C ARG A 320 11.22 6.54 -6.04
N ASP A 321 10.17 6.63 -5.26
CA ASP A 321 9.35 5.45 -4.95
C ASP A 321 7.90 5.63 -5.39
N ALA A 322 7.61 5.20 -6.63
CA ALA A 322 6.27 5.22 -7.18
C ALA A 322 5.30 4.34 -6.38
N SER A 323 5.80 3.25 -5.73
CA SER A 323 4.97 2.40 -4.89
C SER A 323 4.45 3.15 -3.65
N ALA A 324 5.33 3.91 -2.98
CA ALA A 324 4.92 4.75 -1.85
C ALA A 324 3.90 5.82 -2.26
N ALA A 325 4.09 6.43 -3.44
CA ALA A 325 3.14 7.42 -3.98
C ALA A 325 1.77 6.79 -4.29
N ALA A 326 1.72 5.62 -4.91
CA ALA A 326 0.47 4.93 -5.22
C ALA A 326 -0.33 4.56 -3.95
N ILE A 327 0.36 4.04 -2.93
CA ILE A 327 -0.24 3.72 -1.62
C ILE A 327 -0.78 5.00 -0.96
N ALA A 328 0.02 6.08 -0.95
CA ALA A 328 -0.39 7.35 -0.36
C ALA A 328 -1.59 7.96 -1.11
N ALA A 329 -1.62 7.92 -2.45
CA ALA A 329 -2.76 8.41 -3.24
C ALA A 329 -4.05 7.68 -2.91
N SER A 330 -3.98 6.35 -2.79
CA SER A 330 -5.13 5.52 -2.39
C SER A 330 -5.60 5.89 -0.98
N ALA A 331 -4.67 6.05 -0.02
CA ALA A 331 -4.97 6.44 1.34
C ALA A 331 -5.58 7.85 1.43
N PHE A 332 -5.04 8.82 0.70
CA PHE A 332 -5.54 10.19 0.69
C PHE A 332 -6.96 10.30 0.14
N LEU A 333 -7.29 9.54 -0.91
CA LEU A 333 -8.67 9.50 -1.43
C LEU A 333 -9.66 8.97 -0.39
N GLU A 334 -9.27 7.98 0.40
CA GLU A 334 -10.12 7.51 1.48
C GLU A 334 -10.18 8.51 2.63
N LEU A 335 -9.03 9.03 3.10
CA LEU A 335 -8.95 10.00 4.19
C LEU A 335 -9.79 11.25 3.89
N ALA A 336 -9.76 11.74 2.65
CA ALA A 336 -10.54 12.90 2.22
C ALA A 336 -12.05 12.72 2.47
N THR A 337 -12.57 11.49 2.47
CA THR A 337 -14.00 11.25 2.75
C THR A 337 -14.38 11.41 4.23
N TYR A 338 -13.41 11.55 5.13
CA TYR A 338 -13.63 11.59 6.58
C TYR A 338 -13.34 12.94 7.23
N VAL A 339 -12.76 13.89 6.50
CA VAL A 339 -12.26 15.16 7.06
C VAL A 339 -12.94 16.38 6.45
N PRO A 340 -13.13 17.48 7.23
CA PRO A 340 -13.72 18.72 6.71
C PRO A 340 -12.86 19.40 5.62
N ASN A 341 -11.53 19.26 5.70
CA ASN A 341 -10.58 19.82 4.72
C ASN A 341 -10.28 18.80 3.61
N GLU A 342 -11.29 18.07 3.17
CA GLU A 342 -11.23 17.02 2.14
C GLU A 342 -10.38 17.39 0.93
N LYS A 343 -10.49 18.66 0.48
CA LYS A 343 -9.81 19.15 -0.71
C LYS A 343 -8.29 19.01 -0.62
N THR A 344 -7.68 19.16 0.55
CA THR A 344 -6.23 19.03 0.74
C THR A 344 -5.74 17.64 0.32
N TYR A 345 -6.35 16.58 0.85
CA TYR A 345 -5.96 15.20 0.57
C TYR A 345 -6.43 14.74 -0.81
N TYR A 346 -7.62 15.16 -1.23
CA TYR A 346 -8.13 14.88 -2.58
C TYR A 346 -7.21 15.46 -3.66
N ASP A 347 -6.86 16.76 -3.56
CA ASP A 347 -5.99 17.42 -4.54
C ASP A 347 -4.58 16.80 -4.56
N ALA A 348 -4.07 16.40 -3.38
CA ALA A 348 -2.80 15.69 -3.27
C ALA A 348 -2.85 14.33 -3.99
N ALA A 349 -3.89 13.55 -3.76
CA ALA A 349 -4.09 12.28 -4.45
C ALA A 349 -4.22 12.44 -5.96
N VAL A 350 -5.01 13.40 -6.42
CA VAL A 350 -5.18 13.70 -7.85
C VAL A 350 -3.86 14.15 -8.49
N LYS A 351 -3.06 14.94 -7.78
CA LYS A 351 -1.72 15.35 -8.22
C LYS A 351 -0.81 14.13 -8.40
N ILE A 352 -0.75 13.25 -7.41
CA ILE A 352 0.04 12.02 -7.46
C ILE A 352 -0.43 11.12 -8.62
N LEU A 353 -1.74 10.91 -8.75
CA LEU A 353 -2.28 10.09 -9.84
C LEU A 353 -1.88 10.65 -11.21
N LYS A 354 -2.00 11.96 -11.43
CA LYS A 354 -1.56 12.60 -12.68
C LYS A 354 -0.07 12.43 -12.94
N SER A 355 0.76 12.46 -11.90
CA SER A 355 2.20 12.21 -12.04
C SER A 355 2.47 10.75 -12.40
N LEU A 356 1.84 9.81 -11.70
CA LEU A 356 1.99 8.37 -11.97
C LEU A 356 1.46 7.98 -13.37
N SER A 357 0.41 8.65 -13.86
CA SER A 357 -0.14 8.46 -15.22
C SER A 357 0.72 9.07 -16.33
N SER A 358 1.72 9.89 -15.97
CA SER A 358 2.59 10.53 -16.96
C SER A 358 3.66 9.56 -17.50
N PRO A 359 4.25 9.86 -18.67
CA PRO A 359 5.36 9.07 -19.22
C PRO A 359 6.61 9.01 -18.32
N ALA A 360 6.68 9.86 -17.27
CA ALA A 360 7.77 9.80 -16.30
C ALA A 360 7.68 8.58 -15.38
N TYR A 361 6.47 8.02 -15.19
CA TYR A 361 6.25 6.91 -14.27
C TYR A 361 5.45 5.76 -14.90
N ARG A 362 4.56 6.03 -15.85
CA ARG A 362 3.77 5.00 -16.52
C ARG A 362 4.50 4.48 -17.75
N ALA A 363 4.75 3.18 -17.76
CA ALA A 363 5.44 2.51 -18.87
C ALA A 363 4.56 2.44 -20.13
N VAL A 364 5.22 2.43 -21.28
CA VAL A 364 4.55 2.15 -22.57
C VAL A 364 4.21 0.65 -22.64
N PRO A 365 2.99 0.26 -23.06
CA PRO A 365 2.62 -1.15 -23.21
C PRO A 365 3.63 -1.95 -24.05
N GLY A 366 3.99 -3.14 -23.57
CA GLY A 366 5.02 -3.99 -24.18
C GLY A 366 6.44 -3.69 -23.71
N THR A 367 6.64 -2.67 -22.88
CA THR A 367 7.92 -2.39 -22.19
C THR A 367 7.84 -2.77 -20.72
N ASN A 368 8.91 -2.53 -19.94
CA ASN A 368 8.95 -2.69 -18.48
C ASN A 368 8.50 -4.09 -17.98
N ASN A 369 8.73 -5.14 -18.81
CA ASN A 369 8.16 -6.49 -18.57
C ASN A 369 6.66 -6.51 -18.24
N ASN A 370 5.94 -5.55 -18.80
CA ASN A 370 4.50 -5.39 -18.65
C ASN A 370 4.03 -5.05 -17.22
N PHE A 371 4.88 -4.46 -16.38
CA PHE A 371 4.45 -3.71 -15.22
C PHE A 371 4.00 -2.31 -15.63
N ILE A 372 2.98 -1.78 -14.95
CA ILE A 372 2.35 -0.50 -15.30
C ILE A 372 3.25 0.66 -14.90
N LEU A 373 3.73 0.66 -13.64
CA LEU A 373 4.57 1.73 -13.10
C LEU A 373 6.06 1.39 -13.15
N MET A 374 6.86 2.41 -13.35
CA MET A 374 8.32 2.42 -13.23
C MET A 374 8.75 3.09 -11.91
N HIS A 375 10.05 3.07 -11.62
CA HIS A 375 10.69 3.92 -10.60
C HIS A 375 10.18 3.69 -9.17
N SER A 376 10.14 2.44 -8.75
CA SER A 376 9.90 2.06 -7.35
C SER A 376 11.18 1.54 -6.67
N VAL A 377 11.17 1.50 -5.33
CA VAL A 377 12.29 1.01 -4.53
C VAL A 377 11.82 -0.03 -3.51
N GLY A 378 12.31 -1.26 -3.61
CA GLY A 378 12.12 -2.28 -2.58
C GLY A 378 12.97 -1.97 -1.35
N SER A 379 14.30 -2.10 -1.45
CA SER A 379 15.21 -1.81 -0.33
C SER A 379 16.62 -1.47 -0.80
N ILE A 380 17.04 -0.22 -0.62
CA ILE A 380 18.41 0.21 -0.92
C ILE A 380 19.44 -0.39 0.04
N PRO A 381 19.21 -0.46 1.37
CA PRO A 381 20.14 -1.10 2.28
C PRO A 381 20.47 -2.56 1.92
N HIS A 382 19.48 -3.31 1.40
CA HIS A 382 19.68 -4.69 0.95
C HIS A 382 20.14 -4.80 -0.51
N ASN A 383 20.35 -3.69 -1.22
CA ASN A 383 20.69 -3.67 -2.65
C ASN A 383 19.69 -4.43 -3.52
N GLN A 384 18.40 -4.34 -3.19
CA GLN A 384 17.31 -5.06 -3.82
C GLN A 384 16.26 -4.10 -4.38
N GLU A 385 15.79 -4.40 -5.59
CA GLU A 385 14.65 -3.72 -6.22
C GLU A 385 14.81 -2.19 -6.21
N ILE A 386 15.89 -1.68 -6.82
CA ILE A 386 16.22 -0.26 -6.83
C ILE A 386 15.90 0.30 -8.21
N ASP A 387 15.02 1.29 -8.26
CA ASP A 387 14.58 1.96 -9.48
C ASP A 387 14.01 0.96 -10.52
N VAL A 388 13.07 0.14 -10.08
CA VAL A 388 12.44 -0.94 -10.86
C VAL A 388 10.92 -0.92 -10.69
N PRO A 389 10.14 -1.58 -11.56
CA PRO A 389 8.73 -1.81 -11.31
C PRO A 389 8.50 -2.76 -10.14
N LEU A 390 7.38 -2.58 -9.43
CA LEU A 390 6.97 -3.45 -8.34
C LEU A 390 5.47 -3.75 -8.46
N VAL A 391 5.08 -5.03 -8.36
CA VAL A 391 3.68 -5.45 -8.54
C VAL A 391 2.71 -4.75 -7.57
N TYR A 392 3.16 -4.42 -6.36
CA TYR A 392 2.33 -3.70 -5.41
C TYR A 392 2.19 -2.20 -5.73
N ALA A 393 3.13 -1.62 -6.49
CA ALA A 393 2.95 -0.28 -7.04
C ALA A 393 1.77 -0.27 -8.03
N ASP A 394 1.70 -1.25 -8.92
CA ASP A 394 0.62 -1.42 -9.88
C ASP A 394 -0.72 -1.65 -9.17
N TYR A 395 -0.74 -2.51 -8.13
CA TYR A 395 -1.95 -2.78 -7.35
C TYR A 395 -2.53 -1.51 -6.72
N TYR A 396 -1.70 -0.76 -5.98
CA TYR A 396 -2.19 0.45 -5.30
C TYR A 396 -2.48 1.60 -6.26
N PHE A 397 -1.84 1.63 -7.42
CA PHE A 397 -2.21 2.56 -8.49
C PHE A 397 -3.62 2.27 -9.02
N LEU A 398 -3.93 1.02 -9.33
CA LEU A 398 -5.26 0.62 -9.77
C LEU A 398 -6.32 0.81 -8.67
N GLU A 399 -5.98 0.52 -7.42
CA GLU A 399 -6.86 0.81 -6.28
C GLU A 399 -7.14 2.32 -6.17
N ALA A 400 -6.11 3.15 -6.29
CA ALA A 400 -6.26 4.60 -6.24
C ALA A 400 -7.11 5.14 -7.39
N LEU A 401 -6.94 4.63 -8.62
CA LEU A 401 -7.79 4.96 -9.77
C LEU A 401 -9.26 4.56 -9.52
N ASN A 402 -9.49 3.35 -9.00
CA ASN A 402 -10.83 2.88 -8.64
C ASN A 402 -11.46 3.75 -7.55
N ARG A 403 -10.70 4.11 -6.50
CA ARG A 403 -11.15 5.05 -5.46
C ARG A 403 -11.45 6.43 -6.03
N TYR A 404 -10.62 6.91 -6.96
CA TYR A 404 -10.81 8.19 -7.62
C TYR A 404 -12.08 8.17 -8.49
N GLU A 405 -12.31 7.11 -9.28
CA GLU A 405 -13.51 6.93 -10.08
C GLU A 405 -14.79 7.05 -9.22
N HIS A 406 -14.81 6.37 -8.08
CA HIS A 406 -15.97 6.27 -7.21
C HIS A 406 -16.03 7.31 -6.07
N TYR A 407 -15.12 8.29 -6.06
CA TYR A 407 -15.01 9.25 -4.97
C TYR A 407 -16.30 10.01 -4.69
N ASP A 408 -16.96 10.49 -5.74
CA ASP A 408 -18.19 11.29 -5.62
C ASP A 408 -19.39 10.49 -5.11
N ASN A 409 -19.34 9.16 -5.23
CA ASN A 409 -20.37 8.25 -4.73
C ASN A 409 -20.24 7.92 -3.23
N LYS A 410 -19.12 8.32 -2.61
CA LYS A 410 -18.83 8.05 -1.18
C LYS A 410 -19.06 9.25 -0.27
N LYS A 411 -19.43 10.40 -0.85
CA LYS A 411 -19.88 11.61 -0.16
C LYS A 411 -21.38 11.55 0.06
#